data_232318110c1b80b63de98aed897bff6f
#
_entry.id   232318110c1b80b63de98aed897bff6f
#
_cell.length_a   1.000
_cell.length_b   1.000
_cell.length_c   1.000
_cell.angle_alpha   90.00
_cell.angle_beta   90.00
_cell.angle_gamma   90.00
#
_symmetry.space_group_name_H-M   'P 1'
#
loop_
_entity.id
_entity.type
_entity.pdbx_description
1 polymer ?
#
loop_
_entity_poly.entity_id
_entity_poly.type
_entity_poly.pdbx_seq_one_letter_code
_entity_poly.pdbx_strand_id
1 'polypeptide(L)'
;MAELIGAEGLSTFFRQHGVPEIVIFAGKGGLGKTTSSASLAFHMAVNESKQTLCFSTDPQASLSDIFERDFYGKGDVELLPRLHVVEIDADRRVADYQAQVKKKIMEMYGLDAVPKEIDEYIDSTSAEPAMYESATYDAMAELVAQRNFDLYIFDMPPFGHGVRMVAMADILSRWVDKITEARTKVAEYEAVAASLKGTKATEDLVLKELSGIRTKIKIFTDMITDRQRTAFFMVLIPERMAILDTERALHMFRELGITLSGLVVNQVYPVEMLDAPGLSNFTRKRIEMQQHYVRQIHQQFGNAVVATVPMFPREPKGLEMLQEVARYLMGEEAQQRV
;
A
#
# COMPACT_ATOMS: atom_id res chain seq x y z
N MET A 1 25.26 -17.93 -18.73
CA MET A 1 23.82 -17.98 -18.48
C MET A 1 23.41 -17.53 -17.07
N ALA A 2 24.38 -17.20 -16.22
CA ALA A 2 24.12 -16.57 -14.92
C ALA A 2 23.77 -15.06 -15.00
N GLU A 3 23.91 -14.46 -16.17
CA GLU A 3 23.67 -13.01 -16.38
C GLU A 3 22.20 -12.59 -16.46
N LEU A 4 21.26 -13.55 -16.50
CA LEU A 4 19.82 -13.25 -16.58
C LEU A 4 19.15 -13.04 -15.22
N ILE A 5 19.87 -13.23 -14.12
CA ILE A 5 19.40 -13.03 -12.75
C ILE A 5 20.06 -11.78 -12.11
N GLY A 6 20.48 -10.85 -12.91
CA GLY A 6 21.28 -9.67 -12.52
C GLY A 6 20.54 -8.57 -11.76
N ALA A 7 19.51 -8.91 -10.99
CA ALA A 7 18.93 -7.98 -10.05
C ALA A 7 19.81 -8.00 -8.78
N GLU A 8 20.47 -6.89 -8.50
CA GLU A 8 21.41 -6.73 -7.39
C GLU A 8 20.73 -6.72 -6.00
N GLY A 9 19.41 -6.87 -5.97
CA GLY A 9 18.58 -6.84 -4.78
C GLY A 9 18.25 -5.43 -4.27
N LEU A 10 17.30 -5.34 -3.36
CA LEU A 10 16.89 -4.10 -2.73
C LEU A 10 18.01 -3.44 -1.92
N SER A 11 19.00 -4.22 -1.45
CA SER A 11 20.18 -3.65 -0.77
C SER A 11 20.92 -2.64 -1.63
N THR A 12 21.07 -2.91 -2.92
CA THR A 12 21.71 -1.97 -3.85
C THR A 12 20.87 -0.74 -4.07
N PHE A 13 19.55 -0.92 -4.24
CA PHE A 13 18.62 0.21 -4.32
C PHE A 13 18.73 1.11 -3.07
N PHE A 14 18.70 0.55 -1.87
CA PHE A 14 18.80 1.32 -0.62
C PHE A 14 20.16 1.97 -0.41
N ARG A 15 21.24 1.34 -0.87
CA ARG A 15 22.57 1.97 -0.84
C ARG A 15 22.67 3.19 -1.76
N GLN A 16 21.99 3.14 -2.91
CA GLN A 16 22.04 4.24 -3.91
C GLN A 16 21.10 5.40 -3.56
N HIS A 17 19.94 5.11 -2.98
CA HIS A 17 18.87 6.09 -2.79
C HIS A 17 18.58 6.40 -1.31
N GLY A 18 19.20 5.66 -0.38
CA GLY A 18 18.82 5.66 1.04
C GLY A 18 17.63 4.75 1.33
N VAL A 19 17.44 4.40 2.60
CA VAL A 19 16.23 3.69 3.04
C VAL A 19 15.11 4.72 3.17
N PRO A 20 14.02 4.58 2.41
CA PRO A 20 12.90 5.52 2.49
C PRO A 20 12.14 5.36 3.81
N GLU A 21 11.35 6.36 4.18
CA GLU A 21 10.43 6.27 5.33
C GLU A 21 9.32 5.26 5.06
N ILE A 22 8.89 5.14 3.80
CA ILE A 22 7.76 4.31 3.38
C ILE A 22 8.16 3.42 2.21
N VAL A 23 7.83 2.13 2.31
CA VAL A 23 7.92 1.17 1.21
C VAL A 23 6.53 0.61 0.94
N ILE A 24 6.15 0.60 -0.33
CA ILE A 24 4.86 0.08 -0.77
C ILE A 24 5.09 -1.03 -1.79
N PHE A 25 4.52 -2.20 -1.53
CA PHE A 25 4.46 -3.28 -2.50
C PHE A 25 3.09 -3.30 -3.17
N ALA A 26 3.09 -3.15 -4.49
CA ALA A 26 1.92 -3.16 -5.35
C ALA A 26 1.98 -4.33 -6.34
N GLY A 27 0.86 -4.71 -6.92
CA GLY A 27 0.76 -5.78 -7.90
C GLY A 27 -0.59 -6.47 -7.85
N LYS A 28 -0.83 -7.40 -8.77
CA LYS A 28 -2.05 -8.20 -8.82
C LYS A 28 -2.15 -9.15 -7.63
N GLY A 29 -3.36 -9.66 -7.34
CA GLY A 29 -3.57 -10.67 -6.30
C GLY A 29 -2.75 -11.95 -6.56
N GLY A 30 -2.20 -12.55 -5.50
CA GLY A 30 -1.49 -13.82 -5.57
C GLY A 30 -0.06 -13.78 -6.13
N LEU A 31 0.51 -12.59 -6.41
CA LEU A 31 1.86 -12.47 -6.97
C LEU A 31 2.97 -12.43 -5.90
N GLY A 32 2.63 -12.43 -4.59
CA GLY A 32 3.59 -12.43 -3.49
C GLY A 32 3.92 -11.06 -2.90
N LYS A 33 3.01 -10.10 -3.01
CA LYS A 33 3.14 -8.77 -2.36
C LYS A 33 3.33 -8.90 -0.86
N THR A 34 2.38 -9.57 -0.20
CA THR A 34 2.38 -9.79 1.26
C THR A 34 3.65 -10.50 1.72
N THR A 35 4.10 -11.54 0.98
CA THR A 35 5.36 -12.22 1.25
C THR A 35 6.55 -11.29 1.14
N SER A 36 6.59 -10.44 0.10
CA SER A 36 7.67 -9.46 -0.08
C SER A 36 7.67 -8.39 1.01
N SER A 37 6.48 -7.89 1.37
CA SER A 37 6.29 -6.90 2.46
C SER A 37 6.74 -7.46 3.80
N ALA A 38 6.27 -8.64 4.16
CA ALA A 38 6.61 -9.32 5.41
C ALA A 38 8.09 -9.68 5.50
N SER A 39 8.68 -10.17 4.40
CA SER A 39 10.11 -10.51 4.33
C SER A 39 11.00 -9.29 4.47
N LEU A 40 10.66 -8.19 3.78
CA LEU A 40 11.41 -6.94 3.93
C LEU A 40 11.28 -6.39 5.36
N ALA A 41 10.07 -6.41 5.94
CA ALA A 41 9.83 -5.94 7.30
C ALA A 41 10.65 -6.73 8.34
N PHE A 42 10.66 -8.06 8.20
CA PHE A 42 11.47 -8.93 9.02
C PHE A 42 12.96 -8.57 8.91
N HIS A 43 13.49 -8.47 7.68
CA HIS A 43 14.90 -8.15 7.43
C HIS A 43 15.29 -6.80 8.04
N MET A 44 14.50 -5.76 7.80
CA MET A 44 14.81 -4.40 8.27
C MET A 44 14.80 -4.29 9.80
N ALA A 45 13.89 -5.01 10.46
CA ALA A 45 13.83 -5.04 11.92
C ALA A 45 14.98 -5.85 12.53
N VAL A 46 15.25 -7.05 12.00
CA VAL A 46 16.19 -8.01 12.60
C VAL A 46 17.64 -7.73 12.19
N ASN A 47 17.89 -7.50 10.90
CA ASN A 47 19.24 -7.34 10.35
C ASN A 47 19.71 -5.88 10.36
N GLU A 48 18.80 -4.94 10.03
CA GLU A 48 19.12 -3.52 9.95
C GLU A 48 18.77 -2.72 11.22
N SER A 49 18.21 -3.38 12.23
CA SER A 49 17.83 -2.79 13.53
C SER A 49 16.89 -1.57 13.41
N LYS A 50 16.06 -1.51 12.37
CA LYS A 50 15.07 -0.45 12.16
C LYS A 50 13.78 -0.71 12.93
N GLN A 51 13.22 0.32 13.56
CA GLN A 51 11.83 0.26 14.05
C GLN A 51 10.90 0.19 12.84
N THR A 52 10.32 -0.97 12.60
CA THR A 52 9.60 -1.27 11.36
C THR A 52 8.16 -1.64 11.65
N LEU A 53 7.23 -1.00 10.93
CA LEU A 53 5.82 -1.38 10.89
C LEU A 53 5.51 -2.06 9.55
N CYS A 54 5.00 -3.29 9.60
CA CYS A 54 4.38 -3.96 8.48
C CYS A 54 2.86 -3.84 8.57
N PHE A 55 2.25 -3.21 7.57
CA PHE A 55 0.83 -2.89 7.59
C PHE A 55 0.13 -3.46 6.35
N SER A 56 -0.94 -4.23 6.54
CA SER A 56 -1.77 -4.69 5.43
C SER A 56 -3.12 -3.99 5.41
N THR A 57 -3.48 -3.59 4.20
CA THR A 57 -4.79 -3.05 3.87
C THR A 57 -5.65 -4.05 3.08
N ASP A 58 -5.17 -5.28 2.91
CA ASP A 58 -5.94 -6.35 2.27
C ASP A 58 -7.05 -6.82 3.24
N PRO A 59 -8.31 -6.90 2.79
CA PRO A 59 -9.41 -7.41 3.62
C PRO A 59 -9.25 -8.88 4.03
N GLN A 60 -8.37 -9.60 3.36
CA GLN A 60 -8.01 -10.97 3.74
C GLN A 60 -6.91 -10.92 4.80
N ALA A 61 -6.99 -11.80 5.81
CA ALA A 61 -6.00 -11.89 6.89
C ALA A 61 -4.64 -12.44 6.40
N SER A 62 -4.03 -11.72 5.46
CA SER A 62 -2.85 -12.17 4.71
C SER A 62 -1.55 -12.08 5.50
N LEU A 63 -1.39 -11.08 6.38
CA LEU A 63 -0.23 -10.98 7.28
C LEU A 63 -0.31 -12.01 8.40
N SER A 64 -1.51 -12.26 8.94
CA SER A 64 -1.73 -13.30 9.94
C SER A 64 -1.34 -14.67 9.41
N ASP A 65 -1.69 -14.99 8.16
CA ASP A 65 -1.30 -16.24 7.50
C ASP A 65 0.21 -16.35 7.27
N ILE A 66 0.84 -15.28 6.79
CA ILE A 66 2.28 -15.27 6.46
C ILE A 66 3.15 -15.38 7.71
N PHE A 67 2.81 -14.67 8.78
CA PHE A 67 3.54 -14.72 10.04
C PHE A 67 3.12 -15.87 10.97
N GLU A 68 2.10 -16.65 10.58
CA GLU A 68 1.52 -17.73 11.39
C GLU A 68 1.07 -17.27 12.80
N ARG A 69 0.57 -16.04 12.87
CA ARG A 69 0.09 -15.41 14.10
C ARG A 69 -1.06 -14.45 13.79
N ASP A 70 -2.12 -14.52 14.58
CA ASP A 70 -3.30 -13.69 14.40
C ASP A 70 -3.06 -12.22 14.79
N PHE A 71 -3.20 -11.31 13.81
CA PHE A 71 -3.11 -9.84 13.95
C PHE A 71 -4.41 -9.14 13.59
N TYR A 72 -5.36 -9.85 12.98
CA TYR A 72 -6.54 -9.24 12.38
C TYR A 72 -7.36 -8.44 13.40
N GLY A 73 -7.53 -7.14 13.14
CA GLY A 73 -8.31 -6.24 14.00
C GLY A 73 -7.73 -5.95 15.38
N LYS A 74 -6.50 -6.40 15.69
CA LYS A 74 -5.88 -6.23 17.02
C LYS A 74 -5.12 -4.92 17.21
N GLY A 75 -5.03 -4.10 16.15
CA GLY A 75 -4.24 -2.89 16.16
C GLY A 75 -2.75 -3.17 16.04
N ASP A 76 -1.92 -2.31 16.64
CA ASP A 76 -0.46 -2.47 16.62
C ASP A 76 -0.03 -3.61 17.56
N VAL A 77 0.60 -4.64 16.98
CA VAL A 77 1.12 -5.81 17.70
C VAL A 77 2.61 -5.95 17.45
N GLU A 78 3.41 -5.88 18.49
CA GLU A 78 4.83 -6.22 18.42
C GLU A 78 4.99 -7.74 18.22
N LEU A 79 5.52 -8.14 17.07
CA LEU A 79 5.80 -9.54 16.75
C LEU A 79 7.17 -9.97 17.26
N LEU A 80 8.18 -9.15 17.01
CA LEU A 80 9.55 -9.27 17.45
C LEU A 80 10.07 -7.89 17.90
N PRO A 81 11.18 -7.81 18.62
CA PRO A 81 11.80 -6.51 18.90
C PRO A 81 11.98 -5.70 17.62
N ARG A 82 11.39 -4.50 17.58
CA ARG A 82 11.40 -3.57 16.44
C ARG A 82 10.56 -3.98 15.23
N LEU A 83 9.85 -5.10 15.26
CA LEU A 83 8.91 -5.49 14.23
C LEU A 83 7.48 -5.44 14.75
N HIS A 84 6.74 -4.49 14.26
CA HIS A 84 5.33 -4.31 14.55
C HIS A 84 4.50 -4.69 13.33
N VAL A 85 3.34 -5.27 13.56
CA VAL A 85 2.41 -5.70 12.51
C VAL A 85 1.02 -5.16 12.81
N VAL A 86 0.42 -4.55 11.80
CA VAL A 86 -0.98 -4.10 11.82
C VAL A 86 -1.70 -4.71 10.64
N GLU A 87 -2.77 -5.42 10.92
CA GLU A 87 -3.70 -5.95 9.92
C GLU A 87 -5.09 -5.43 10.23
N ILE A 88 -5.61 -4.59 9.34
CA ILE A 88 -6.89 -3.92 9.60
C ILE A 88 -8.06 -4.88 9.42
N ASP A 89 -9.00 -4.77 10.34
CA ASP A 89 -10.38 -5.19 10.12
C ASP A 89 -11.10 -4.08 9.35
N ALA A 90 -11.25 -4.28 8.06
CA ALA A 90 -11.82 -3.29 7.16
C ALA A 90 -13.30 -2.99 7.49
N ASP A 91 -14.08 -4.00 7.82
CA ASP A 91 -15.49 -3.83 8.16
C ASP A 91 -15.65 -2.99 9.43
N ARG A 92 -14.82 -3.28 10.43
CA ARG A 92 -14.77 -2.49 11.65
C ARG A 92 -14.32 -1.04 11.40
N ARG A 93 -13.32 -0.84 10.54
CA ARG A 93 -12.87 0.51 10.17
C ARG A 93 -13.93 1.31 9.43
N VAL A 94 -14.67 0.68 8.52
CA VAL A 94 -15.81 1.31 7.85
C VAL A 94 -16.88 1.68 8.88
N ALA A 95 -17.22 0.79 9.81
CA ALA A 95 -18.19 1.07 10.87
C ALA A 95 -17.74 2.23 11.78
N ASP A 96 -16.47 2.25 12.20
CA ASP A 96 -15.88 3.33 13.00
C ASP A 96 -15.92 4.66 12.22
N TYR A 97 -15.60 4.64 10.93
CA TYR A 97 -15.66 5.83 10.07
C TYR A 97 -17.10 6.36 9.93
N GLN A 98 -18.08 5.48 9.70
CA GLN A 98 -19.50 5.86 9.65
C GLN A 98 -19.96 6.47 10.99
N ALA A 99 -19.57 5.87 12.12
CA ALA A 99 -19.90 6.40 13.44
C ALA A 99 -19.29 7.81 13.64
N GLN A 100 -18.06 8.04 13.19
CA GLN A 100 -17.42 9.36 13.22
C GLN A 100 -18.17 10.38 12.35
N VAL A 101 -18.56 9.99 11.12
CA VAL A 101 -19.34 10.85 10.22
C VAL A 101 -20.68 11.22 10.85
N LYS A 102 -21.41 10.25 11.41
CA LYS A 102 -22.68 10.49 12.10
C LYS A 102 -22.51 11.45 13.29
N LYS A 103 -21.47 11.22 14.11
CA LYS A 103 -21.15 12.10 15.24
C LYS A 103 -20.85 13.53 14.79
N LYS A 104 -20.05 13.70 13.73
CA LYS A 104 -19.74 15.02 13.17
C LYS A 104 -20.97 15.74 12.65
N ILE A 105 -21.89 15.04 11.97
CA ILE A 105 -23.16 15.61 11.52
C ILE A 105 -23.96 16.13 12.72
N MET A 106 -24.08 15.35 13.79
CA MET A 106 -24.78 15.79 15.00
C MET A 106 -24.14 17.04 15.60
N GLU A 107 -22.81 17.06 15.74
CA GLU A 107 -22.06 18.19 16.30
C GLU A 107 -22.18 19.46 15.43
N MET A 108 -22.09 19.33 14.10
CA MET A 108 -22.16 20.45 13.16
C MET A 108 -23.55 21.13 13.12
N TYR A 109 -24.60 20.35 13.23
CA TYR A 109 -25.97 20.84 13.15
C TYR A 109 -26.67 20.96 14.48
N GLY A 110 -26.00 20.64 15.59
CA GLY A 110 -26.59 20.68 16.94
C GLY A 110 -27.75 19.71 17.11
N LEU A 111 -27.63 18.50 16.54
CA LEU A 111 -28.70 17.50 16.55
C LEU A 111 -28.45 16.50 17.67
N ASP A 112 -29.53 16.06 18.33
CA ASP A 112 -29.47 14.97 19.33
C ASP A 112 -29.34 13.58 18.66
N ALA A 113 -29.81 13.46 17.40
CA ALA A 113 -29.69 12.25 16.60
C ALA A 113 -29.60 12.59 15.11
N VAL A 114 -28.96 11.71 14.33
CA VAL A 114 -28.94 11.82 12.86
C VAL A 114 -30.35 11.56 12.33
N PRO A 115 -30.87 12.41 11.38
CA PRO A 115 -32.15 12.14 10.73
C PRO A 115 -32.15 10.74 10.07
N LYS A 116 -33.28 10.04 10.18
CA LYS A 116 -33.38 8.63 9.77
C LYS A 116 -32.96 8.38 8.33
N GLU A 117 -33.33 9.27 7.40
CA GLU A 117 -33.02 9.15 5.99
C GLU A 117 -31.51 9.29 5.72
N ILE A 118 -30.83 10.14 6.49
CA ILE A 118 -29.37 10.33 6.41
C ILE A 118 -28.66 9.13 7.04
N ASP A 119 -29.18 8.64 8.17
CA ASP A 119 -28.66 7.48 8.86
C ASP A 119 -28.70 6.21 7.99
N GLU A 120 -29.87 5.94 7.39
CA GLU A 120 -30.04 4.83 6.43
C GLU A 120 -29.17 4.99 5.19
N TYR A 121 -28.97 6.21 4.70
CA TYR A 121 -28.06 6.48 3.56
C TYR A 121 -26.61 6.14 3.93
N ILE A 122 -26.12 6.65 5.08
CA ILE A 122 -24.75 6.37 5.55
C ILE A 122 -24.55 4.85 5.70
N ASP A 123 -25.50 4.15 6.30
CA ASP A 123 -25.40 2.70 6.50
C ASP A 123 -25.42 1.94 5.16
N SER A 124 -26.18 2.41 4.17
CA SER A 124 -26.22 1.79 2.84
C SER A 124 -24.88 1.91 2.08
N THR A 125 -24.06 2.91 2.40
CA THR A 125 -22.74 3.13 1.75
C THR A 125 -21.64 2.21 2.30
N SER A 126 -21.89 1.46 3.38
CA SER A 126 -20.89 0.57 4.00
C SER A 126 -20.29 -0.46 3.04
N ALA A 127 -21.08 -0.95 2.11
CA ALA A 127 -20.65 -1.92 1.10
C ALA A 127 -19.99 -1.28 -0.14
N GLU A 128 -19.90 0.05 -0.19
CA GLU A 128 -19.30 0.72 -1.34
C GLU A 128 -17.77 0.67 -1.26
N PRO A 129 -17.08 0.30 -2.36
CA PRO A 129 -15.60 0.28 -2.40
C PRO A 129 -14.95 1.60 -1.96
N ALA A 130 -15.61 2.73 -2.24
CA ALA A 130 -15.11 4.06 -1.87
C ALA A 130 -15.03 4.28 -0.35
N MET A 131 -15.96 3.71 0.43
CA MET A 131 -15.92 3.78 1.90
C MET A 131 -14.76 2.97 2.46
N TYR A 132 -14.55 1.77 1.92
CA TYR A 132 -13.43 0.93 2.26
C TYR A 132 -12.09 1.62 1.98
N GLU A 133 -11.94 2.16 0.77
CA GLU A 133 -10.74 2.88 0.34
C GLU A 133 -10.49 4.12 1.23
N SER A 134 -11.53 4.85 1.61
CA SER A 134 -11.43 6.02 2.51
C SER A 134 -11.02 5.63 3.94
N ALA A 135 -11.61 4.58 4.50
CA ALA A 135 -11.28 4.09 5.84
C ALA A 135 -9.83 3.57 5.92
N THR A 136 -9.38 2.88 4.87
CA THR A 136 -7.99 2.41 4.73
C THR A 136 -7.00 3.58 4.64
N TYR A 137 -7.33 4.58 3.85
CA TYR A 137 -6.59 5.82 3.68
C TYR A 137 -6.38 6.56 5.02
N ASP A 138 -7.46 6.77 5.77
CA ASP A 138 -7.40 7.41 7.09
C ASP A 138 -6.48 6.62 8.04
N ALA A 139 -6.56 5.29 8.05
CA ALA A 139 -5.72 4.44 8.88
C ALA A 139 -4.23 4.56 8.52
N MET A 140 -3.88 4.55 7.24
CA MET A 140 -2.49 4.75 6.78
C MET A 140 -1.97 6.12 7.19
N ALA A 141 -2.75 7.17 6.95
CA ALA A 141 -2.36 8.54 7.30
C ALA A 141 -2.17 8.72 8.82
N GLU A 142 -3.03 8.13 9.62
CA GLU A 142 -2.91 8.15 11.08
C GLU A 142 -1.63 7.45 11.56
N LEU A 143 -1.31 6.27 11.04
CA LEU A 143 -0.11 5.51 11.42
C LEU A 143 1.18 6.29 11.08
N VAL A 144 1.26 6.85 9.87
CA VAL A 144 2.44 7.62 9.47
C VAL A 144 2.55 8.95 10.24
N ALA A 145 1.42 9.60 10.55
CA ALA A 145 1.42 10.86 11.31
C ALA A 145 1.96 10.69 12.75
N GLN A 146 1.83 9.51 13.33
CA GLN A 146 2.35 9.22 14.67
C GLN A 146 3.88 9.20 14.75
N ARG A 147 4.57 8.95 13.63
CA ARG A 147 6.05 8.91 13.51
C ARG A 147 6.75 8.01 14.53
N ASN A 148 6.13 6.87 14.85
CA ASN A 148 6.64 5.92 15.84
C ASN A 148 7.67 4.94 15.28
N PHE A 149 7.83 4.88 13.96
CA PHE A 149 8.66 3.92 13.25
C PHE A 149 9.64 4.60 12.31
N ASP A 150 10.80 3.97 12.11
CA ASP A 150 11.80 4.40 11.13
C ASP A 150 11.40 4.03 9.71
N LEU A 151 10.61 2.95 9.56
CA LEU A 151 10.18 2.39 8.29
C LEU A 151 8.75 1.86 8.36
N TYR A 152 7.93 2.29 7.42
CA TYR A 152 6.57 1.81 7.21
C TYR A 152 6.51 0.98 5.93
N ILE A 153 6.10 -0.27 6.02
CA ILE A 153 5.95 -1.16 4.86
C ILE A 153 4.48 -1.48 4.67
N PHE A 154 3.94 -1.01 3.55
CA PHE A 154 2.53 -1.20 3.21
C PHE A 154 2.35 -2.32 2.20
N ASP A 155 1.62 -3.36 2.60
CA ASP A 155 1.07 -4.38 1.72
C ASP A 155 -0.26 -3.87 1.18
N MET A 156 -0.26 -3.41 -0.07
CA MET A 156 -1.46 -2.86 -0.69
C MET A 156 -2.36 -3.95 -1.27
N PRO A 157 -3.68 -3.73 -1.26
CA PRO A 157 -4.62 -4.62 -1.94
C PRO A 157 -4.28 -4.71 -3.45
N PRO A 158 -4.88 -5.68 -4.17
CA PRO A 158 -4.61 -5.85 -5.59
C PRO A 158 -4.68 -4.55 -6.36
N PHE A 159 -3.76 -4.36 -7.30
CA PHE A 159 -3.43 -3.14 -8.02
C PHE A 159 -4.60 -2.20 -8.36
N GLY A 160 -5.77 -2.74 -8.74
CA GLY A 160 -6.95 -1.93 -9.07
C GLY A 160 -7.48 -1.07 -7.92
N HIS A 161 -7.29 -1.49 -6.67
CA HIS A 161 -7.72 -0.74 -5.48
C HIS A 161 -6.67 0.30 -5.05
N GLY A 162 -5.38 -0.05 -5.07
CA GLY A 162 -4.32 0.89 -4.68
C GLY A 162 -4.21 2.11 -5.59
N VAL A 163 -4.36 1.92 -6.91
CA VAL A 163 -4.39 3.03 -7.87
C VAL A 163 -5.64 3.87 -7.72
N ARG A 164 -6.80 3.25 -7.50
CA ARG A 164 -8.04 3.99 -7.22
C ARG A 164 -7.91 4.85 -5.98
N MET A 165 -7.25 4.37 -4.93
CA MET A 165 -7.04 5.13 -3.70
C MET A 165 -6.29 6.44 -3.95
N VAL A 166 -5.26 6.45 -4.83
CA VAL A 166 -4.55 7.68 -5.19
C VAL A 166 -5.37 8.56 -6.12
N ALA A 167 -6.06 7.95 -7.10
CA ALA A 167 -6.97 8.70 -7.99
C ALA A 167 -8.14 9.31 -7.22
N MET A 168 -8.65 8.63 -6.19
CA MET A 168 -9.70 9.15 -5.31
C MET A 168 -9.22 10.38 -4.52
N ALA A 169 -7.97 10.42 -4.08
CA ALA A 169 -7.43 11.59 -3.39
C ALA A 169 -7.52 12.87 -4.25
N ASP A 170 -7.23 12.77 -5.55
CA ASP A 170 -7.35 13.89 -6.48
C ASP A 170 -8.82 14.29 -6.73
N ILE A 171 -9.71 13.31 -6.87
CA ILE A 171 -11.16 13.55 -7.03
C ILE A 171 -11.73 14.21 -5.77
N LEU A 172 -11.41 13.67 -4.59
CA LEU A 172 -11.86 14.20 -3.31
C LEU A 172 -11.32 15.63 -3.07
N SER A 173 -10.06 15.89 -3.42
CA SER A 173 -9.48 17.24 -3.32
C SER A 173 -10.30 18.25 -4.12
N ARG A 174 -10.56 17.96 -5.40
CA ARG A 174 -11.37 18.81 -6.26
C ARG A 174 -12.80 19.01 -5.76
N TRP A 175 -13.38 17.98 -5.17
CA TRP A 175 -14.71 18.04 -4.60
C TRP A 175 -14.76 18.92 -3.34
N VAL A 176 -13.80 18.70 -2.43
CA VAL A 176 -13.63 19.51 -1.22
C VAL A 176 -13.39 20.99 -1.58
N ASP A 177 -12.58 21.28 -2.59
CA ASP A 177 -12.32 22.64 -3.05
C ASP A 177 -13.60 23.33 -3.54
N LYS A 178 -14.44 22.62 -4.33
CA LYS A 178 -15.72 23.16 -4.82
C LYS A 178 -16.72 23.42 -3.69
N ILE A 179 -16.82 22.50 -2.73
CA ILE A 179 -17.72 22.69 -1.58
C ILE A 179 -17.22 23.83 -0.71
N THR A 180 -15.90 23.92 -0.49
CA THR A 180 -15.28 25.00 0.28
C THR A 180 -15.57 26.36 -0.37
N GLU A 181 -15.42 26.47 -1.70
CA GLU A 181 -15.75 27.70 -2.45
C GLU A 181 -17.22 28.08 -2.29
N ALA A 182 -18.12 27.11 -2.45
CA ALA A 182 -19.55 27.36 -2.30
C ALA A 182 -19.92 27.79 -0.87
N ARG A 183 -19.38 27.10 0.15
CA ARG A 183 -19.64 27.42 1.56
C ARG A 183 -19.01 28.74 1.98
N THR A 184 -17.84 29.08 1.48
CA THR A 184 -17.20 30.39 1.75
C THR A 184 -18.10 31.56 1.30
N LYS A 185 -18.70 31.46 0.09
CA LYS A 185 -19.64 32.46 -0.38
C LYS A 185 -20.86 32.62 0.55
N VAL A 186 -21.40 31.49 1.04
CA VAL A 186 -22.51 31.53 2.01
C VAL A 186 -22.07 32.16 3.33
N ALA A 187 -20.89 31.78 3.85
CA ALA A 187 -20.35 32.33 5.09
C ALA A 187 -20.09 33.85 5.00
N GLU A 188 -19.66 34.35 3.85
CA GLU A 188 -19.50 35.78 3.59
C GLU A 188 -20.85 36.52 3.69
N TYR A 189 -21.93 35.97 3.10
CA TYR A 189 -23.26 36.55 3.23
C TYR A 189 -23.78 36.52 4.67
N GLU A 190 -23.56 35.39 5.38
CA GLU A 190 -23.93 35.26 6.80
C GLU A 190 -23.16 36.25 7.68
N ALA A 191 -21.88 36.48 7.42
CA ALA A 191 -21.04 37.43 8.15
C ALA A 191 -21.52 38.88 7.94
N VAL A 192 -21.88 39.25 6.70
CA VAL A 192 -22.46 40.56 6.39
C VAL A 192 -23.81 40.75 7.10
N ALA A 193 -24.67 39.72 7.08
CA ALA A 193 -25.95 39.78 7.75
C ALA A 193 -25.80 39.86 9.29
N ALA A 194 -24.83 39.14 9.88
CA ALA A 194 -24.51 39.23 11.30
C ALA A 194 -23.99 40.65 11.69
N SER A 195 -23.11 41.23 10.85
CA SER A 195 -22.60 42.59 11.07
C SER A 195 -23.73 43.60 11.06
N LEU A 196 -24.69 43.50 10.13
CA LEU A 196 -25.88 44.39 10.08
C LEU A 196 -26.77 44.23 11.32
N LYS A 197 -26.80 43.07 11.94
CA LYS A 197 -27.55 42.79 13.19
C LYS A 197 -26.76 43.07 14.45
N GLY A 198 -25.50 43.52 14.37
CA GLY A 198 -24.64 43.78 15.52
C GLY A 198 -24.22 42.51 16.28
N THR A 199 -24.30 41.31 15.65
CA THR A 199 -23.87 40.03 16.21
C THR A 199 -22.53 39.63 15.65
N LYS A 200 -21.73 38.82 16.41
CA LYS A 200 -20.47 38.24 15.90
C LYS A 200 -20.80 37.02 15.03
N ALA A 201 -20.08 36.91 13.89
CA ALA A 201 -20.11 35.68 13.10
C ALA A 201 -19.58 34.52 13.94
N THR A 202 -20.27 33.39 13.92
CA THR A 202 -19.84 32.14 14.56
C THR A 202 -18.82 31.43 13.65
N GLU A 203 -17.89 30.70 14.26
CA GLU A 203 -16.94 29.87 13.50
C GLU A 203 -17.71 28.87 12.62
N ASP A 204 -17.37 28.82 11.35
CA ASP A 204 -18.03 27.90 10.42
C ASP A 204 -17.42 26.49 10.56
N LEU A 205 -18.12 25.64 11.30
CA LEU A 205 -17.70 24.26 11.56
C LEU A 205 -17.55 23.43 10.27
N VAL A 206 -18.35 23.76 9.22
CA VAL A 206 -18.26 23.06 7.93
C VAL A 206 -16.95 23.40 7.24
N LEU A 207 -16.56 24.68 7.19
CA LEU A 207 -15.28 25.11 6.62
C LEU A 207 -14.10 24.53 7.38
N LYS A 208 -14.18 24.44 8.70
CA LYS A 208 -13.14 23.80 9.54
C LYS A 208 -12.98 22.33 9.21
N GLU A 209 -14.08 21.59 9.07
CA GLU A 209 -14.05 20.18 8.73
C GLU A 209 -13.50 19.93 7.32
N LEU A 210 -13.95 20.71 6.32
CA LEU A 210 -13.42 20.66 4.95
C LEU A 210 -11.92 20.95 4.90
N SER A 211 -11.44 21.89 5.70
CA SER A 211 -10.01 22.17 5.85
C SER A 211 -9.24 20.99 6.43
N GLY A 212 -9.83 20.28 7.42
CA GLY A 212 -9.26 19.06 8.00
C GLY A 212 -9.13 17.94 6.96
N ILE A 213 -10.20 17.69 6.21
CA ILE A 213 -10.21 16.71 5.12
C ILE A 213 -9.15 17.05 4.06
N ARG A 214 -9.11 18.31 3.62
CA ARG A 214 -8.11 18.79 2.66
C ARG A 214 -6.67 18.56 3.14
N THR A 215 -6.41 18.84 4.41
CA THR A 215 -5.09 18.62 5.02
C THR A 215 -4.71 17.16 5.01
N LYS A 216 -5.62 16.27 5.36
CA LYS A 216 -5.39 14.81 5.31
C LYS A 216 -5.08 14.33 3.89
N ILE A 217 -5.90 14.75 2.89
CA ILE A 217 -5.70 14.42 1.48
C ILE A 217 -4.31 14.88 1.02
N LYS A 218 -3.94 16.12 1.37
CA LYS A 218 -2.65 16.67 1.00
C LYS A 218 -1.49 15.89 1.61
N ILE A 219 -1.52 15.59 2.90
CA ILE A 219 -0.49 14.82 3.59
C ILE A 219 -0.27 13.47 2.90
N PHE A 220 -1.34 12.78 2.56
CA PHE A 220 -1.27 11.50 1.88
C PHE A 220 -0.71 11.61 0.45
N THR A 221 -1.21 12.56 -0.34
CA THR A 221 -0.72 12.75 -1.71
C THR A 221 0.76 13.13 -1.71
N ASP A 222 1.15 14.07 -0.85
CA ASP A 222 2.56 14.47 -0.68
C ASP A 222 3.42 13.27 -0.25
N MET A 223 2.92 12.45 0.66
CA MET A 223 3.60 11.24 1.13
C MET A 223 3.83 10.24 0.00
N ILE A 224 2.80 9.93 -0.79
CA ILE A 224 2.88 8.91 -1.85
C ILE A 224 3.69 9.40 -3.06
N THR A 225 3.64 10.68 -3.37
CA THR A 225 4.34 11.25 -4.54
C THR A 225 5.78 11.68 -4.26
N ASP A 226 6.16 11.81 -2.99
CA ASP A 226 7.53 12.16 -2.59
C ASP A 226 8.49 10.97 -2.75
N ARG A 227 9.32 11.03 -3.79
CA ARG A 227 10.31 9.99 -4.12
C ARG A 227 11.42 9.83 -3.08
N GLN A 228 11.63 10.81 -2.22
CA GLN A 228 12.64 10.73 -1.16
C GLN A 228 12.11 10.01 0.06
N ARG A 229 10.79 10.07 0.27
CA ARG A 229 10.12 9.46 1.41
C ARG A 229 9.52 8.11 1.11
N THR A 230 9.07 7.89 -0.13
CA THR A 230 8.30 6.69 -0.50
C THR A 230 8.92 5.98 -1.69
N ALA A 231 9.19 4.69 -1.52
CA ALA A 231 9.55 3.78 -2.59
C ALA A 231 8.39 2.84 -2.94
N PHE A 232 8.04 2.83 -4.23
CA PHE A 232 7.05 1.91 -4.78
C PHE A 232 7.73 0.76 -5.51
N PHE A 233 7.50 -0.45 -5.05
CA PHE A 233 7.91 -1.67 -5.74
C PHE A 233 6.70 -2.41 -6.28
N MET A 234 6.78 -2.83 -7.53
CA MET A 234 5.75 -3.67 -8.11
C MET A 234 6.21 -5.12 -8.18
N VAL A 235 5.38 -6.03 -7.65
CA VAL A 235 5.63 -7.47 -7.70
C VAL A 235 4.90 -8.07 -8.89
N LEU A 236 5.65 -8.80 -9.71
CA LEU A 236 5.11 -9.55 -10.84
C LEU A 236 5.71 -10.95 -10.90
N ILE A 237 5.06 -11.85 -11.62
CA ILE A 237 5.59 -13.19 -11.94
C ILE A 237 5.86 -13.28 -13.45
N PRO A 238 6.76 -14.17 -13.90
CA PRO A 238 7.07 -14.31 -15.32
C PRO A 238 5.93 -15.02 -16.08
N GLU A 239 4.86 -14.28 -16.28
CA GLU A 239 3.68 -14.69 -17.04
C GLU A 239 3.16 -13.53 -17.89
N ARG A 240 2.58 -13.86 -19.07
CA ARG A 240 2.11 -12.86 -20.03
C ARG A 240 1.15 -11.84 -19.41
N MET A 241 0.17 -12.31 -18.62
CA MET A 241 -0.85 -11.44 -18.03
C MET A 241 -0.25 -10.50 -16.99
N ALA A 242 0.70 -10.99 -16.17
CA ALA A 242 1.38 -10.16 -15.18
C ALA A 242 2.22 -9.05 -15.85
N ILE A 243 2.88 -9.34 -16.97
CA ILE A 243 3.63 -8.35 -17.75
C ILE A 243 2.70 -7.26 -18.29
N LEU A 244 1.59 -7.64 -18.94
CA LEU A 244 0.62 -6.68 -19.48
C LEU A 244 -0.05 -5.83 -18.38
N ASP A 245 -0.34 -6.43 -17.25
CA ASP A 245 -0.91 -5.70 -16.10
C ASP A 245 0.12 -4.72 -15.50
N THR A 246 1.41 -5.10 -15.48
CA THR A 246 2.50 -4.21 -15.07
C THR A 246 2.64 -3.01 -16.01
N GLU A 247 2.55 -3.20 -17.32
CA GLU A 247 2.57 -2.09 -18.30
C GLU A 247 1.44 -1.09 -18.07
N ARG A 248 0.21 -1.60 -17.90
CA ARG A 248 -0.95 -0.75 -17.61
C ARG A 248 -0.77 0.01 -16.30
N ALA A 249 -0.25 -0.69 -15.29
CA ALA A 249 0.05 -0.12 -14.00
C ALA A 249 1.05 1.04 -14.08
N LEU A 250 2.14 0.84 -14.80
CA LEU A 250 3.15 1.88 -15.01
C LEU A 250 2.58 3.12 -15.69
N HIS A 251 1.66 2.94 -16.65
CA HIS A 251 0.98 4.05 -17.31
C HIS A 251 0.14 4.84 -16.30
N MET A 252 -0.69 4.15 -15.54
CA MET A 252 -1.57 4.77 -14.54
C MET A 252 -0.78 5.47 -13.42
N PHE A 253 0.33 4.90 -12.95
CA PHE A 253 1.20 5.54 -11.95
C PHE A 253 1.79 6.85 -12.47
N ARG A 254 2.22 6.89 -13.75
CA ARG A 254 2.72 8.12 -14.37
C ARG A 254 1.66 9.21 -14.44
N GLU A 255 0.42 8.86 -14.79
CA GLU A 255 -0.71 9.80 -14.81
C GLU A 255 -1.01 10.40 -13.44
N LEU A 256 -0.79 9.62 -12.37
CA LEU A 256 -0.97 10.06 -10.99
C LEU A 256 0.28 10.71 -10.36
N GLY A 257 1.35 10.91 -11.14
CA GLY A 257 2.60 11.49 -10.64
C GLY A 257 3.40 10.56 -9.73
N ILE A 258 3.04 9.28 -9.64
CA ILE A 258 3.75 8.27 -8.84
C ILE A 258 4.92 7.72 -9.66
N THR A 259 6.08 7.65 -9.04
CA THR A 259 7.25 7.02 -9.64
C THR A 259 7.43 5.61 -9.09
N LEU A 260 7.51 4.65 -9.99
CA LEU A 260 7.93 3.30 -9.62
C LEU A 260 9.42 3.31 -9.29
N SER A 261 9.76 2.75 -8.13
CA SER A 261 11.15 2.60 -7.65
C SER A 261 11.80 1.33 -8.22
N GLY A 262 11.02 0.28 -8.47
CA GLY A 262 11.53 -0.95 -9.08
C GLY A 262 10.49 -2.05 -9.19
N LEU A 263 10.89 -3.12 -9.89
CA LEU A 263 10.12 -4.34 -10.09
C LEU A 263 10.77 -5.49 -9.31
N VAL A 264 9.95 -6.27 -8.63
CA VAL A 264 10.33 -7.54 -8.01
C VAL A 264 9.74 -8.67 -8.85
N VAL A 265 10.59 -9.46 -9.48
CA VAL A 265 10.17 -10.65 -10.26
C VAL A 265 10.15 -11.84 -9.33
N ASN A 266 8.96 -12.29 -8.96
CA ASN A 266 8.74 -13.36 -7.97
C ASN A 266 8.44 -14.71 -8.65
N GLN A 267 8.56 -15.79 -7.89
CA GLN A 267 8.21 -17.15 -8.29
C GLN A 267 8.96 -17.62 -9.55
N VAL A 268 10.23 -17.27 -9.66
CA VAL A 268 11.07 -17.67 -10.81
C VAL A 268 11.61 -19.07 -10.58
N TYR A 269 11.31 -20.00 -11.47
CA TYR A 269 11.89 -21.34 -11.39
C TYR A 269 13.43 -21.27 -11.58
N PRO A 270 14.21 -21.87 -10.66
CA PRO A 270 15.66 -21.99 -10.85
C PRO A 270 15.98 -22.75 -12.13
N VAL A 271 16.85 -22.19 -12.99
CA VAL A 271 17.18 -22.80 -14.29
C VAL A 271 17.93 -24.13 -14.11
N GLU A 272 18.67 -24.25 -13.02
CA GLU A 272 19.42 -25.44 -12.63
C GLU A 272 18.50 -26.68 -12.46
N MET A 273 17.21 -26.47 -12.21
CA MET A 273 16.24 -27.57 -12.18
C MET A 273 16.10 -28.31 -13.53
N LEU A 274 16.45 -27.66 -14.65
CA LEU A 274 16.41 -28.32 -15.96
C LEU A 274 17.38 -29.51 -16.06
N ASP A 275 18.47 -29.50 -15.28
CA ASP A 275 19.50 -30.54 -15.25
C ASP A 275 19.20 -31.60 -14.20
N ALA A 276 18.10 -31.45 -13.42
CA ALA A 276 17.73 -32.40 -12.38
C ALA A 276 17.32 -33.77 -12.99
N PRO A 277 17.89 -34.90 -12.48
CA PRO A 277 17.51 -36.22 -12.95
C PRO A 277 16.03 -36.51 -12.61
N GLY A 278 15.29 -37.03 -13.58
CA GLY A 278 13.88 -37.37 -13.39
C GLY A 278 12.90 -36.22 -13.49
N LEU A 279 13.34 -35.05 -13.94
CA LEU A 279 12.45 -33.90 -14.16
C LEU A 279 11.34 -34.28 -15.17
N SER A 280 10.08 -34.04 -14.76
CA SER A 280 8.94 -34.31 -15.64
C SER A 280 8.95 -33.41 -16.88
N ASN A 281 8.43 -33.90 -18.02
CA ASN A 281 8.29 -33.08 -19.21
C ASN A 281 7.38 -31.87 -19.01
N PHE A 282 6.38 -31.98 -18.14
CA PHE A 282 5.52 -30.86 -17.76
C PHE A 282 6.32 -29.76 -17.05
N THR A 283 7.11 -30.11 -16.04
CA THR A 283 7.94 -29.15 -15.30
C THR A 283 8.98 -28.48 -16.21
N ARG A 284 9.64 -29.28 -17.06
CA ARG A 284 10.60 -28.76 -18.04
C ARG A 284 9.98 -27.69 -18.94
N LYS A 285 8.81 -27.96 -19.53
CA LYS A 285 8.10 -27.02 -20.37
C LYS A 285 7.65 -25.76 -19.62
N ARG A 286 7.26 -25.89 -18.35
CA ARG A 286 6.92 -24.74 -17.49
C ARG A 286 8.13 -23.83 -17.26
N ILE A 287 9.29 -24.41 -16.96
CA ILE A 287 10.54 -23.64 -16.77
C ILE A 287 10.94 -22.96 -18.07
N GLU A 288 10.96 -23.67 -19.21
CA GLU A 288 11.30 -23.11 -20.53
C GLU A 288 10.38 -21.95 -20.91
N MET A 289 9.07 -22.10 -20.71
CA MET A 289 8.09 -21.04 -20.96
C MET A 289 8.34 -19.85 -20.04
N GLN A 290 8.60 -20.07 -18.75
CA GLN A 290 8.86 -18.99 -17.82
C GLN A 290 10.14 -18.23 -18.15
N GLN A 291 11.19 -18.92 -18.58
CA GLN A 291 12.44 -18.31 -19.04
C GLN A 291 12.23 -17.38 -20.26
N HIS A 292 11.26 -17.70 -21.12
CA HIS A 292 10.87 -16.78 -22.20
C HIS A 292 10.31 -15.46 -21.62
N TYR A 293 9.43 -15.53 -20.62
CA TYR A 293 8.85 -14.34 -19.99
C TYR A 293 9.87 -13.57 -19.13
N VAL A 294 10.79 -14.25 -18.46
CA VAL A 294 11.90 -13.59 -17.75
C VAL A 294 12.72 -12.74 -18.71
N ARG A 295 13.10 -13.30 -19.88
CA ARG A 295 13.80 -12.53 -20.93
C ARG A 295 12.98 -11.34 -21.43
N GLN A 296 11.67 -11.52 -21.63
CA GLN A 296 10.78 -10.44 -22.03
C GLN A 296 10.72 -9.33 -20.96
N ILE A 297 10.61 -9.68 -19.68
CA ILE A 297 10.65 -8.72 -18.57
C ILE A 297 11.94 -7.90 -18.60
N HIS A 298 13.10 -8.56 -18.74
CA HIS A 298 14.39 -7.86 -18.80
C HIS A 298 14.54 -7.00 -20.05
N GLN A 299 14.06 -7.44 -21.20
CA GLN A 299 14.09 -6.64 -22.43
C GLN A 299 13.20 -5.40 -22.33
N GLN A 300 12.05 -5.53 -21.67
CA GLN A 300 11.03 -4.50 -21.64
C GLN A 300 11.24 -3.51 -20.49
N PHE A 301 11.64 -4.01 -19.31
CA PHE A 301 11.77 -3.21 -18.09
C PHE A 301 13.22 -3.00 -17.65
N GLY A 302 14.14 -3.80 -18.13
CA GLY A 302 15.60 -3.62 -17.96
C GLY A 302 16.01 -3.30 -16.54
N ASN A 303 16.62 -2.14 -16.37
CA ASN A 303 17.15 -1.65 -15.07
C ASN A 303 16.07 -1.39 -14.00
N ALA A 304 14.79 -1.47 -14.35
CA ALA A 304 13.73 -1.36 -13.36
C ALA A 304 13.55 -2.65 -12.53
N VAL A 305 14.11 -3.78 -12.96
CA VAL A 305 14.09 -5.02 -12.16
C VAL A 305 15.14 -4.93 -11.07
N VAL A 306 14.69 -4.77 -9.82
CA VAL A 306 15.57 -4.59 -8.66
C VAL A 306 15.82 -5.88 -7.89
N ALA A 307 14.90 -6.84 -7.92
CA ALA A 307 15.06 -8.12 -7.25
C ALA A 307 14.38 -9.26 -8.00
N THR A 308 14.93 -10.46 -7.86
CA THR A 308 14.34 -11.69 -8.36
C THR A 308 14.28 -12.71 -7.24
N VAL A 309 13.07 -13.26 -7.00
CA VAL A 309 12.81 -14.23 -5.93
C VAL A 309 12.43 -15.56 -6.57
N PRO A 310 13.08 -16.67 -6.18
CA PRO A 310 12.81 -17.96 -6.77
C PRO A 310 11.45 -18.54 -6.34
N MET A 311 10.97 -19.52 -7.10
CA MET A 311 9.89 -20.37 -6.67
C MET A 311 10.40 -21.30 -5.58
N PHE A 312 9.79 -21.25 -4.41
CA PHE A 312 10.11 -22.14 -3.31
C PHE A 312 9.33 -23.46 -3.40
N PRO A 313 9.88 -24.58 -2.89
CA PRO A 313 9.18 -25.86 -2.92
C PRO A 313 7.99 -25.94 -1.97
N ARG A 314 7.90 -25.02 -1.01
CA ARG A 314 6.78 -24.86 -0.07
C ARG A 314 6.33 -23.39 -0.04
N GLU A 315 5.12 -23.16 0.39
CA GLU A 315 4.60 -21.80 0.60
C GLU A 315 5.47 -21.07 1.65
N PRO A 316 5.93 -19.85 1.35
CA PRO A 316 6.80 -19.11 2.26
C PRO A 316 6.00 -18.51 3.42
N LYS A 317 5.85 -19.27 4.50
CA LYS A 317 5.21 -18.88 5.76
C LYS A 317 6.16 -19.05 6.94
N GLY A 318 5.91 -18.30 8.00
CA GLY A 318 6.73 -18.30 9.20
C GLY A 318 8.07 -17.59 9.03
N LEU A 319 8.68 -17.23 10.16
CA LEU A 319 9.87 -16.36 10.19
C LEU A 319 11.08 -16.95 9.45
N GLU A 320 11.26 -18.27 9.49
CA GLU A 320 12.37 -18.95 8.79
C GLU A 320 12.29 -18.75 7.27
N MET A 321 11.10 -19.00 6.70
CA MET A 321 10.90 -18.82 5.26
C MET A 321 10.93 -17.37 4.84
N LEU A 322 10.43 -16.47 5.67
CA LEU A 322 10.51 -15.03 5.41
C LEU A 322 11.95 -14.52 5.38
N GLN A 323 12.81 -15.06 6.26
CA GLN A 323 14.24 -14.78 6.22
C GLN A 323 14.88 -15.28 4.91
N GLU A 324 14.49 -16.46 4.44
CA GLU A 324 15.00 -16.99 3.17
C GLU A 324 14.56 -16.14 1.98
N VAL A 325 13.28 -15.78 1.90
CA VAL A 325 12.77 -14.85 0.87
C VAL A 325 13.50 -13.50 0.94
N ALA A 326 13.73 -12.98 2.14
CA ALA A 326 14.43 -11.70 2.34
C ALA A 326 15.84 -11.71 1.76
N ARG A 327 16.58 -12.83 1.88
CA ARG A 327 17.93 -12.95 1.30
C ARG A 327 17.93 -12.76 -0.22
N TYR A 328 16.96 -13.34 -0.93
CA TYR A 328 16.80 -13.13 -2.37
C TYR A 328 16.34 -11.71 -2.68
N LEU A 329 15.37 -11.20 -1.93
CA LEU A 329 14.84 -9.87 -2.11
C LEU A 329 15.93 -8.80 -1.90
N MET A 330 16.81 -9.00 -0.94
CA MET A 330 17.92 -8.09 -0.64
C MET A 330 19.15 -8.32 -1.52
N GLY A 331 19.22 -9.42 -2.28
CA GLY A 331 20.34 -9.76 -3.16
C GLY A 331 21.55 -10.39 -2.45
N GLU A 332 21.39 -10.89 -1.21
CA GLU A 332 22.46 -11.50 -0.44
C GLU A 332 22.94 -12.83 -1.06
N GLU A 333 22.04 -13.59 -1.67
CA GLU A 333 22.38 -14.85 -2.37
C GLU A 333 23.24 -14.64 -3.62
N ALA A 334 23.13 -13.50 -4.29
CA ALA A 334 23.96 -13.16 -5.43
C ALA A 334 25.42 -12.90 -5.01
N GLN A 335 25.65 -12.42 -3.78
CA GLN A 335 26.98 -12.13 -3.25
C GLN A 335 27.73 -13.39 -2.75
N GLN A 336 27.02 -14.47 -2.40
CA GLN A 336 27.65 -15.73 -1.97
C GLN A 336 28.11 -16.61 -3.13
N ARG A 337 27.73 -16.33 -4.38
CA ARG A 337 28.11 -17.06 -5.59
C ARG A 337 29.28 -16.44 -6.37
N VAL A 338 29.86 -15.35 -5.87
CA VAL A 338 31.09 -14.73 -6.35
C VAL A 338 32.26 -15.12 -5.44
#